data_ddc588bd766e390e2ad2729a1d88b057
#
_entry.id   ddc588bd766e390e2ad2729a1d88b057
#
_cell.length_a   1.000
_cell.length_b   1.000
_cell.length_c   1.000
_cell.angle_alpha   90.00
_cell.angle_beta   90.00
_cell.angle_gamma   90.00
#
_symmetry.space_group_name_H-M   'P 1'
#
loop_
_entity.id
_entity.type
_entity.pdbx_description
1 polymer ?
#
loop_
_entity_poly.entity_id
_entity_poly.type
_entity_poly.pdbx_seq_one_letter_code
_entity_poly.pdbx_strand_id
1 'polypeptide(L)'
;MRKILSNCPVSCFADEISVSLDRQIQVLNELGIKFVEFRSADGTGVADFTDEQAKEAKKRLDAAGIRVSAVGSPIGKIGIEDDFEAHMKKLQRIERIADIFETPYIRMFSFYLPENADPKDSRDAVMKRMDRMVQEAKASRLVLLHENEKGIYGDNATRCLDLMKEFYGDHFKATFDFANFIQCGQNTIEAYEMLKPYIEYVHVKDARMADGEVVVPGTGDGQLVAIFDKLDQSGYKGYLSLEPHL
;
A
#
# COMPACT_ATOMS: atom_id res chain seq x y z
N MET A 1 -26.97 8.38 11.85
CA MET A 1 -25.98 7.78 10.96
C MET A 1 -24.92 7.09 11.82
N ARG A 2 -24.73 5.79 11.68
CA ARG A 2 -23.71 5.05 12.44
C ARG A 2 -22.33 5.52 11.97
N LYS A 3 -21.43 5.87 12.90
CA LYS A 3 -20.05 6.21 12.58
C LYS A 3 -19.27 4.89 12.44
N ILE A 4 -19.08 4.44 11.21
CA ILE A 4 -18.27 3.24 10.91
C ILE A 4 -16.80 3.67 10.92
N LEU A 5 -15.94 2.87 11.57
CA LEU A 5 -14.48 3.07 11.64
C LEU A 5 -14.06 4.47 12.15
N SER A 6 -14.86 5.09 13.03
CA SER A 6 -14.59 6.44 13.54
C SER A 6 -13.27 6.57 14.32
N ASN A 7 -12.67 5.45 14.71
CA ASN A 7 -11.42 5.39 15.47
C ASN A 7 -10.21 5.00 14.59
N CYS A 8 -10.40 4.80 13.29
CA CYS A 8 -9.31 4.51 12.36
C CYS A 8 -8.71 5.83 11.87
N PRO A 9 -7.38 5.97 11.89
CA PRO A 9 -6.74 7.14 11.31
C PRO A 9 -6.92 7.15 9.77
N VAL A 10 -7.30 8.33 9.24
CA VAL A 10 -7.39 8.54 7.79
C VAL A 10 -6.06 9.05 7.28
N SER A 11 -5.56 8.42 6.23
CA SER A 11 -4.40 8.81 5.45
C SER A 11 -4.80 9.02 3.99
N CYS A 12 -3.90 9.49 3.15
CA CYS A 12 -4.11 9.53 1.69
C CYS A 12 -2.79 9.61 0.93
N PHE A 13 -2.86 9.28 -0.37
CA PHE A 13 -1.83 9.62 -1.35
C PHE A 13 -2.02 11.07 -1.80
N ALA A 14 -1.38 12.01 -1.11
CA ALA A 14 -1.58 13.43 -1.33
C ALA A 14 -0.97 13.96 -2.65
N ASP A 15 -0.09 13.18 -3.28
CA ASP A 15 0.43 13.47 -4.62
C ASP A 15 -0.65 13.39 -5.73
N GLU A 16 -1.78 12.77 -5.46
CA GLU A 16 -2.97 12.84 -6.33
C GLU A 16 -3.67 14.21 -6.29
N ILE A 17 -3.45 14.97 -5.23
CA ILE A 17 -3.97 16.35 -5.10
C ILE A 17 -3.11 17.32 -5.92
N SER A 18 -1.78 17.21 -5.78
CA SER A 18 -0.82 18.12 -6.42
C SER A 18 0.59 17.55 -6.38
N VAL A 19 1.39 17.92 -7.38
CA VAL A 19 2.84 17.68 -7.39
C VAL A 19 3.53 18.44 -6.25
N SER A 20 3.06 19.64 -5.89
CA SER A 20 3.68 20.49 -4.85
C SER A 20 3.35 20.00 -3.44
N LEU A 21 4.37 19.73 -2.63
CA LEU A 21 4.20 19.34 -1.22
C LEU A 21 3.45 20.43 -0.41
N ASP A 22 3.69 21.71 -0.66
CA ASP A 22 2.97 22.78 0.04
C ASP A 22 1.46 22.74 -0.24
N ARG A 23 1.07 22.47 -1.50
CA ARG A 23 -0.34 22.32 -1.85
C ARG A 23 -0.94 21.05 -1.26
N GLN A 24 -0.20 19.94 -1.24
CA GLN A 24 -0.60 18.71 -0.55
C GLN A 24 -0.91 19.01 0.93
N ILE A 25 0.04 19.62 1.64
CA ILE A 25 -0.08 20.01 3.06
C ILE A 25 -1.29 20.93 3.29
N GLN A 26 -1.47 21.94 2.43
CA GLN A 26 -2.59 22.85 2.54
C GLN A 26 -3.92 22.12 2.51
N VAL A 27 -4.15 21.27 1.51
CA VAL A 27 -5.41 20.53 1.34
C VAL A 27 -5.63 19.52 2.47
N LEU A 28 -4.58 18.81 2.90
CA LEU A 28 -4.68 17.93 4.06
C LEU A 28 -5.17 18.65 5.31
N ASN A 29 -4.64 19.86 5.58
CA ASN A 29 -5.07 20.67 6.71
C ASN A 29 -6.50 21.21 6.55
N GLU A 30 -6.90 21.64 5.34
CA GLU A 30 -8.28 22.05 5.03
C GLU A 30 -9.28 20.92 5.31
N LEU A 31 -8.90 19.67 5.01
CA LEU A 31 -9.72 18.46 5.25
C LEU A 31 -9.57 17.88 6.66
N GLY A 32 -8.65 18.38 7.48
CA GLY A 32 -8.36 17.85 8.81
C GLY A 32 -7.66 16.51 8.82
N ILE A 33 -7.06 16.06 7.69
CA ILE A 33 -6.30 14.81 7.56
C ILE A 33 -4.92 15.00 8.17
N LYS A 34 -4.52 14.09 9.06
CA LYS A 34 -3.28 14.20 9.84
C LYS A 34 -2.22 13.17 9.45
N PHE A 35 -2.50 12.34 8.46
CA PHE A 35 -1.57 11.33 7.96
C PHE A 35 -1.49 11.37 6.44
N VAL A 36 -0.31 11.09 5.91
CA VAL A 36 -0.05 10.94 4.47
C VAL A 36 0.67 9.62 4.21
N GLU A 37 0.22 8.88 3.22
CA GLU A 37 0.99 7.80 2.63
C GLU A 37 1.89 8.42 1.56
N PHE A 38 3.19 8.55 1.89
CA PHE A 38 4.09 9.40 1.12
C PHE A 38 4.66 8.64 -0.08
N ARG A 39 4.24 9.02 -1.29
CA ARG A 39 4.66 8.41 -2.56
C ARG A 39 5.53 9.36 -3.40
N SER A 40 5.15 10.62 -3.52
CA SER A 40 5.93 11.63 -4.23
C SER A 40 5.62 13.05 -3.75
N ALA A 41 6.58 13.96 -3.95
CA ALA A 41 6.40 15.39 -3.74
C ALA A 41 7.42 16.19 -4.56
N ASP A 42 7.04 17.42 -4.93
CA ASP A 42 7.88 18.38 -5.66
C ASP A 42 8.52 17.79 -6.94
N GLY A 43 7.77 16.90 -7.63
CA GLY A 43 8.17 16.25 -8.88
C GLY A 43 9.11 15.04 -8.70
N THR A 44 9.39 14.61 -7.47
CA THR A 44 10.28 13.48 -7.19
C THR A 44 9.52 12.35 -6.52
N GLY A 45 9.66 11.12 -7.03
CA GLY A 45 9.16 9.92 -6.38
C GLY A 45 9.99 9.56 -5.15
N VAL A 46 9.37 9.00 -4.12
CA VAL A 46 10.01 8.69 -2.83
C VAL A 46 11.24 7.80 -2.97
N ALA A 47 11.27 6.89 -3.95
CA ALA A 47 12.41 6.01 -4.20
C ALA A 47 13.68 6.74 -4.67
N ASP A 48 13.52 7.95 -5.17
CA ASP A 48 14.60 8.77 -5.73
C ASP A 48 14.96 9.97 -4.82
N PHE A 49 14.32 10.09 -3.66
CA PHE A 49 14.65 11.14 -2.68
C PHE A 49 16.07 10.98 -2.16
N THR A 50 16.79 12.11 -2.03
CA THR A 50 17.98 12.18 -1.19
C THR A 50 17.59 12.26 0.30
N ASP A 51 18.55 12.04 1.20
CA ASP A 51 18.31 12.20 2.64
C ASP A 51 17.88 13.64 2.98
N GLU A 52 18.48 14.62 2.30
CA GLU A 52 18.19 16.04 2.49
C GLU A 52 16.76 16.37 2.05
N GLN A 53 16.32 15.84 0.91
CA GLN A 53 14.93 16.00 0.44
C GLN A 53 13.93 15.34 1.41
N ALA A 54 14.23 14.13 1.90
CA ALA A 54 13.39 13.45 2.87
C ALA A 54 13.28 14.22 4.19
N LYS A 55 14.40 14.73 4.72
CA LYS A 55 14.42 15.56 5.94
C LYS A 55 13.66 16.88 5.76
N GLU A 56 13.82 17.54 4.62
CA GLU A 56 13.08 18.78 4.35
C GLU A 56 11.58 18.53 4.21
N ALA A 57 11.17 17.47 3.50
CA ALA A 57 9.77 17.06 3.42
C ALA A 57 9.19 16.74 4.80
N LYS A 58 9.91 15.95 5.62
CA LYS A 58 9.54 15.64 7.01
C LYS A 58 9.34 16.90 7.84
N LYS A 59 10.28 17.84 7.79
CA LYS A 59 10.21 19.12 8.52
C LYS A 59 8.96 19.92 8.15
N ARG A 60 8.62 19.99 6.85
CA ARG A 60 7.43 20.71 6.37
C ARG A 60 6.14 20.02 6.84
N LEU A 61 6.08 18.67 6.77
CA LEU A 61 4.95 17.88 7.28
C LEU A 61 4.76 18.06 8.78
N ASP A 62 5.84 17.94 9.56
CA ASP A 62 5.80 18.10 11.03
C ASP A 62 5.34 19.50 11.44
N ALA A 63 5.84 20.55 10.77
CA ALA A 63 5.41 21.93 11.01
C ALA A 63 3.91 22.14 10.78
N ALA A 64 3.31 21.32 9.90
CA ALA A 64 1.87 21.31 9.61
C ALA A 64 1.08 20.34 10.51
N GLY A 65 1.74 19.60 11.40
CA GLY A 65 1.10 18.58 12.25
C GLY A 65 0.63 17.35 11.49
N ILE A 66 1.28 17.05 10.35
CA ILE A 66 0.99 15.89 9.50
C ILE A 66 2.12 14.86 9.68
N ARG A 67 1.77 13.58 9.86
CA ARG A 67 2.72 12.46 9.99
C ARG A 67 2.64 11.55 8.78
N VAL A 68 3.74 10.87 8.48
CA VAL A 68 3.75 9.84 7.43
C VAL A 68 3.20 8.53 8.02
N SER A 69 2.13 8.00 7.43
CA SER A 69 1.53 6.73 7.83
C SER A 69 2.30 5.54 7.28
N ALA A 70 2.74 5.65 6.02
CA ALA A 70 3.54 4.64 5.32
C ALA A 70 4.32 5.30 4.19
N VAL A 71 5.41 4.67 3.77
CA VAL A 71 6.08 5.01 2.51
C VAL A 71 5.40 4.25 1.37
N GLY A 72 4.73 4.96 0.47
CA GLY A 72 4.09 4.43 -0.73
C GLY A 72 5.12 4.06 -1.81
N SER A 73 5.88 3.00 -1.60
CA SER A 73 7.05 2.66 -2.39
C SER A 73 6.71 1.84 -3.65
N PRO A 74 7.57 1.86 -4.70
CA PRO A 74 7.44 0.98 -5.85
C PRO A 74 8.14 -0.38 -5.66
N ILE A 75 8.53 -0.74 -4.43
CA ILE A 75 9.23 -2.00 -4.17
C ILE A 75 8.36 -3.19 -4.58
N GLY A 76 8.92 -4.10 -5.37
CA GLY A 76 8.22 -5.23 -5.97
C GLY A 76 7.54 -4.94 -7.31
N LYS A 77 7.45 -3.69 -7.78
CA LYS A 77 7.00 -3.33 -9.15
C LYS A 77 8.15 -3.44 -10.16
N ILE A 78 8.75 -4.61 -10.25
CA ILE A 78 9.72 -5.03 -11.27
C ILE A 78 9.32 -6.41 -11.79
N GLY A 79 9.82 -6.80 -12.95
CA GLY A 79 9.68 -8.16 -13.47
C GLY A 79 10.38 -9.19 -12.56
N ILE A 80 9.82 -10.39 -12.48
CA ILE A 80 10.44 -11.46 -11.68
C ILE A 80 11.82 -11.88 -12.21
N GLU A 81 12.15 -11.54 -13.45
CA GLU A 81 13.44 -11.83 -14.08
C GLU A 81 14.43 -10.65 -14.02
N ASP A 82 13.97 -9.46 -13.59
CA ASP A 82 14.80 -8.26 -13.52
C ASP A 82 15.90 -8.34 -12.45
N ASP A 83 16.87 -7.40 -12.51
CA ASP A 83 17.99 -7.31 -11.56
C ASP A 83 17.50 -7.09 -10.13
N PHE A 84 17.46 -8.18 -9.39
CA PHE A 84 17.00 -8.18 -8.02
C PHE A 84 18.00 -7.55 -7.04
N GLU A 85 19.29 -7.59 -7.31
CA GLU A 85 20.29 -6.97 -6.42
C GLU A 85 20.21 -5.43 -6.48
N ALA A 86 19.99 -4.87 -7.67
CA ALA A 86 19.68 -3.45 -7.80
C ALA A 86 18.38 -3.07 -7.08
N HIS A 87 17.38 -3.96 -7.11
CA HIS A 87 16.11 -3.75 -6.42
C HIS A 87 16.25 -3.80 -4.89
N MET A 88 17.08 -4.70 -4.35
CA MET A 88 17.39 -4.75 -2.92
C MET A 88 18.09 -3.46 -2.43
N LYS A 89 18.98 -2.87 -3.24
CA LYS A 89 19.56 -1.55 -2.90
C LYS A 89 18.50 -0.45 -2.87
N LYS A 90 17.50 -0.53 -3.73
CA LYS A 90 16.35 0.40 -3.71
C LYS A 90 15.52 0.20 -2.43
N LEU A 91 15.27 -1.05 -2.01
CA LEU A 91 14.60 -1.33 -0.74
C LEU A 91 15.37 -0.70 0.44
N GLN A 92 16.67 -0.93 0.55
CA GLN A 92 17.51 -0.33 1.60
C GLN A 92 17.46 1.20 1.59
N ARG A 93 17.37 1.80 0.41
CA ARG A 93 17.16 3.26 0.27
C ARG A 93 15.80 3.68 0.85
N ILE A 94 14.74 2.94 0.52
CA ILE A 94 13.38 3.21 1.03
C ILE A 94 13.31 3.01 2.55
N GLU A 95 13.98 2.00 3.09
CA GLU A 95 14.06 1.77 4.55
C GLU A 95 14.67 2.97 5.28
N ARG A 96 15.75 3.53 4.73
CA ARG A 96 16.36 4.75 5.26
C ARG A 96 15.42 5.95 5.20
N ILE A 97 14.62 6.08 4.14
CA ILE A 97 13.61 7.14 4.02
C ILE A 97 12.47 6.93 5.04
N ALA A 98 12.03 5.69 5.24
CA ALA A 98 11.03 5.36 6.24
C ALA A 98 11.50 5.72 7.66
N ASP A 99 12.78 5.49 7.97
CA ASP A 99 13.40 5.90 9.24
C ASP A 99 13.40 7.44 9.39
N ILE A 100 13.77 8.19 8.34
CA ILE A 100 13.71 9.66 8.35
C ILE A 100 12.27 10.15 8.56
N PHE A 101 11.28 9.51 7.94
CA PHE A 101 9.86 9.84 8.09
C PHE A 101 9.24 9.34 9.40
N GLU A 102 9.98 8.58 10.20
CA GLU A 102 9.50 7.99 11.47
C GLU A 102 8.24 7.14 11.28
N THR A 103 8.18 6.38 10.18
CA THR A 103 7.11 5.41 9.93
C THR A 103 7.64 3.99 9.89
N PRO A 104 6.97 3.01 10.53
CA PRO A 104 7.39 1.62 10.43
C PRO A 104 6.96 0.94 9.14
N TYR A 105 6.10 1.58 8.33
CA TYR A 105 5.42 0.93 7.22
C TYR A 105 5.99 1.31 5.86
N ILE A 106 6.24 0.29 5.04
CA ILE A 106 6.61 0.41 3.62
C ILE A 106 5.61 -0.41 2.81
N ARG A 107 4.78 0.24 1.99
CA ARG A 107 3.93 -0.46 1.03
C ARG A 107 4.79 -1.02 -0.11
N MET A 108 4.51 -2.27 -0.52
CA MET A 108 5.26 -2.99 -1.53
C MET A 108 4.39 -4.00 -2.30
N PHE A 109 4.98 -4.65 -3.30
CA PHE A 109 4.32 -5.55 -4.26
C PHE A 109 5.10 -6.87 -4.43
N SER A 110 4.56 -7.81 -5.23
CA SER A 110 5.11 -9.17 -5.38
C SER A 110 5.51 -9.54 -6.80
N PHE A 111 6.11 -8.63 -7.53
CA PHE A 111 6.71 -8.76 -8.86
C PHE A 111 5.72 -8.99 -10.01
N TYR A 112 5.97 -8.34 -11.13
CA TYR A 112 5.31 -8.64 -12.40
C TYR A 112 5.78 -10.00 -12.92
N LEU A 113 4.83 -10.79 -13.39
CA LEU A 113 5.11 -12.08 -14.00
C LEU A 113 5.29 -11.94 -15.52
N PRO A 114 6.04 -12.87 -16.17
CA PRO A 114 6.12 -12.88 -17.62
C PRO A 114 4.74 -12.99 -18.26
N GLU A 115 4.57 -12.35 -19.40
CA GLU A 115 3.31 -12.37 -20.14
C GLU A 115 2.91 -13.83 -20.47
N ASN A 116 1.64 -14.16 -20.21
CA ASN A 116 1.08 -15.52 -20.40
C ASN A 116 1.72 -16.66 -19.59
N ALA A 117 2.59 -16.39 -18.59
CA ALA A 117 3.09 -17.41 -17.69
C ALA A 117 1.99 -17.91 -16.74
N ASP A 118 1.97 -19.22 -16.43
CA ASP A 118 1.19 -19.68 -15.28
C ASP A 118 1.85 -19.13 -13.99
N PRO A 119 1.13 -18.41 -13.15
CA PRO A 119 1.69 -17.88 -11.89
C PRO A 119 2.33 -18.97 -11.00
N LYS A 120 1.92 -20.22 -11.13
CA LYS A 120 2.50 -21.34 -10.39
C LYS A 120 3.97 -21.60 -10.75
N ASP A 121 4.34 -21.36 -12.01
CA ASP A 121 5.71 -21.59 -12.49
C ASP A 121 6.68 -20.55 -11.90
N SER A 122 6.17 -19.35 -11.58
CA SER A 122 6.96 -18.27 -10.99
C SER A 122 6.96 -18.27 -9.46
N ARG A 123 6.10 -19.09 -8.83
CA ARG A 123 5.90 -19.08 -7.36
C ARG A 123 7.20 -19.17 -6.57
N ASP A 124 8.03 -20.16 -6.86
CA ASP A 124 9.27 -20.39 -6.10
C ASP A 124 10.25 -19.22 -6.23
N ALA A 125 10.34 -18.61 -7.42
CA ALA A 125 11.15 -17.42 -7.64
C ALA A 125 10.61 -16.20 -6.86
N VAL A 126 9.28 -16.01 -6.86
CA VAL A 126 8.61 -14.97 -6.07
C VAL A 126 8.90 -15.18 -4.59
N MET A 127 8.64 -16.39 -4.06
CA MET A 127 8.83 -16.69 -2.62
C MET A 127 10.28 -16.48 -2.20
N LYS A 128 11.25 -16.88 -3.01
CA LYS A 128 12.68 -16.68 -2.72
C LYS A 128 13.06 -15.18 -2.65
N ARG A 129 12.54 -14.36 -3.55
CA ARG A 129 12.79 -12.91 -3.54
C ARG A 129 12.05 -12.22 -2.39
N MET A 130 10.81 -12.60 -2.13
CA MET A 130 10.00 -12.10 -1.01
C MET A 130 10.67 -12.39 0.33
N ASP A 131 11.17 -13.62 0.54
CA ASP A 131 11.89 -13.98 1.78
C ASP A 131 13.07 -13.03 2.03
N ARG A 132 13.89 -12.76 1.02
CA ARG A 132 15.02 -11.82 1.17
C ARG A 132 14.56 -10.42 1.56
N MET A 133 13.48 -9.90 0.96
CA MET A 133 12.94 -8.58 1.32
C MET A 133 12.38 -8.57 2.75
N VAL A 134 11.69 -9.63 3.16
CA VAL A 134 11.16 -9.76 4.53
C VAL A 134 12.29 -9.85 5.56
N GLN A 135 13.38 -10.59 5.27
CA GLN A 135 14.55 -10.65 6.16
C GLN A 135 15.25 -9.28 6.28
N GLU A 136 15.33 -8.49 5.19
CA GLU A 136 15.87 -7.14 5.22
C GLU A 136 15.01 -6.23 6.10
N ALA A 137 13.69 -6.23 5.91
CA ALA A 137 12.76 -5.45 6.73
C ALA A 137 12.81 -5.84 8.21
N LYS A 138 13.01 -7.14 8.50
CA LYS A 138 13.20 -7.62 9.88
C LYS A 138 14.48 -7.06 10.50
N ALA A 139 15.58 -7.01 9.74
CA ALA A 139 16.84 -6.44 10.21
C ALA A 139 16.69 -4.94 10.51
N SER A 140 15.94 -4.22 9.69
CA SER A 140 15.64 -2.79 9.82
C SER A 140 14.46 -2.48 10.77
N ARG A 141 13.80 -3.49 11.34
CA ARG A 141 12.63 -3.36 12.22
C ARG A 141 11.43 -2.67 11.57
N LEU A 142 11.31 -2.79 10.27
CA LEU A 142 10.21 -2.24 9.47
C LEU A 142 9.16 -3.30 9.15
N VAL A 143 8.02 -2.87 8.65
CA VAL A 143 6.91 -3.72 8.25
C VAL A 143 6.64 -3.49 6.77
N LEU A 144 6.79 -4.53 5.96
CA LEU A 144 6.38 -4.52 4.57
C LEU A 144 4.86 -4.75 4.49
N LEU A 145 4.16 -3.83 3.87
CA LEU A 145 2.74 -3.89 3.61
C LEU A 145 2.53 -4.34 2.17
N HIS A 146 2.23 -5.63 1.97
CA HIS A 146 1.95 -6.16 0.63
C HIS A 146 0.58 -5.72 0.15
N GLU A 147 0.54 -4.94 -0.93
CA GLU A 147 -0.68 -4.54 -1.61
C GLU A 147 -1.01 -5.52 -2.74
N ASN A 148 -2.27 -5.97 -2.82
CA ASN A 148 -2.79 -6.64 -4.01
C ASN A 148 -2.84 -5.65 -5.19
N GLU A 149 -2.26 -6.04 -6.34
CA GLU A 149 -2.15 -5.16 -7.50
C GLU A 149 -2.25 -5.97 -8.79
N LYS A 150 -2.83 -5.38 -9.82
CA LYS A 150 -2.97 -6.02 -11.14
C LYS A 150 -1.61 -6.36 -11.76
N GLY A 151 -1.49 -7.60 -12.28
CA GLY A 151 -0.33 -8.04 -13.05
C GLY A 151 0.86 -8.53 -12.24
N ILE A 152 0.81 -8.44 -10.92
CA ILE A 152 1.83 -9.03 -10.05
C ILE A 152 1.41 -10.43 -9.56
N TYR A 153 2.32 -11.17 -8.91
CA TYR A 153 1.96 -12.49 -8.35
C TYR A 153 0.73 -12.41 -7.44
N GLY A 154 0.70 -11.48 -6.50
CA GLY A 154 -0.39 -11.25 -5.54
C GLY A 154 -1.51 -10.38 -6.09
N ASP A 155 -2.03 -10.67 -7.27
CA ASP A 155 -3.12 -9.91 -7.91
C ASP A 155 -4.52 -10.36 -7.50
N ASN A 156 -4.65 -11.54 -6.88
CA ASN A 156 -5.91 -12.07 -6.38
C ASN A 156 -5.79 -12.62 -4.96
N ALA A 157 -6.94 -12.85 -4.32
CA ALA A 157 -7.00 -13.24 -2.92
C ALA A 157 -6.28 -14.56 -2.63
N THR A 158 -6.31 -15.52 -3.53
CA THR A 158 -5.65 -16.83 -3.36
C THR A 158 -4.13 -16.69 -3.30
N ARG A 159 -3.54 -15.88 -4.21
CA ARG A 159 -2.09 -15.66 -4.24
C ARG A 159 -1.64 -14.69 -3.14
N CYS A 160 -2.46 -13.69 -2.79
CA CYS A 160 -2.22 -12.90 -1.59
C CYS A 160 -2.19 -13.78 -0.33
N LEU A 161 -3.15 -14.71 -0.19
CA LEU A 161 -3.19 -15.64 0.93
C LEU A 161 -1.96 -16.58 0.95
N ASP A 162 -1.47 -17.00 -0.22
CA ASP A 162 -0.25 -17.81 -0.33
C ASP A 162 0.97 -17.06 0.24
N LEU A 163 1.13 -15.77 -0.11
CA LEU A 163 2.16 -14.90 0.46
C LEU A 163 1.97 -14.71 1.98
N MET A 164 0.73 -14.49 2.43
CA MET A 164 0.46 -14.32 3.86
C MET A 164 0.74 -15.61 4.66
N LYS A 165 0.41 -16.78 4.14
CA LYS A 165 0.72 -18.05 4.81
C LYS A 165 2.21 -18.30 4.99
N GLU A 166 3.04 -17.80 4.08
CA GLU A 166 4.49 -17.98 4.10
C GLU A 166 5.18 -16.92 5.00
N PHE A 167 4.75 -15.65 4.93
CA PHE A 167 5.55 -14.54 5.47
C PHE A 167 4.87 -13.74 6.58
N TYR A 168 3.56 -13.92 6.84
CA TYR A 168 2.84 -13.09 7.82
C TYR A 168 3.49 -13.12 9.20
N GLY A 169 3.66 -11.94 9.77
CA GLY A 169 4.25 -11.76 11.09
C GLY A 169 4.47 -10.28 11.38
N ASP A 170 5.41 -10.00 12.30
CA ASP A 170 5.68 -8.63 12.75
C ASP A 170 6.25 -7.72 11.66
N HIS A 171 6.79 -8.30 10.58
CA HIS A 171 7.49 -7.57 9.51
C HIS A 171 6.87 -7.72 8.11
N PHE A 172 5.76 -8.45 7.99
CA PHE A 172 5.05 -8.60 6.72
C PHE A 172 3.55 -8.74 6.96
N LYS A 173 2.75 -7.85 6.37
CA LYS A 173 1.31 -7.77 6.54
C LYS A 173 0.63 -7.37 5.24
N ALA A 174 -0.71 -7.48 5.20
CA ALA A 174 -1.49 -7.14 4.01
C ALA A 174 -1.97 -5.69 4.04
N THR A 175 -1.87 -5.04 2.88
CA THR A 175 -2.69 -3.89 2.50
C THR A 175 -3.84 -4.40 1.62
N PHE A 176 -5.07 -4.02 1.95
CA PHE A 176 -6.25 -4.40 1.19
C PHE A 176 -6.69 -3.25 0.29
N ASP A 177 -6.57 -3.40 -1.03
CA ASP A 177 -7.08 -2.47 -2.04
C ASP A 177 -8.32 -3.06 -2.72
N PHE A 178 -9.44 -2.36 -2.65
CA PHE A 178 -10.71 -2.82 -3.21
C PHE A 178 -10.71 -2.78 -4.74
N ALA A 179 -10.27 -1.67 -5.34
CA ALA A 179 -10.32 -1.46 -6.77
C ALA A 179 -9.41 -2.43 -7.52
N ASN A 180 -8.22 -2.69 -6.98
CA ASN A 180 -7.27 -3.62 -7.59
C ASN A 180 -7.83 -5.06 -7.63
N PHE A 181 -8.60 -5.49 -6.61
CA PHE A 181 -9.33 -6.75 -6.68
C PHE A 181 -10.42 -6.74 -7.75
N ILE A 182 -11.23 -5.66 -7.82
CA ILE A 182 -12.26 -5.52 -8.85
C ILE A 182 -11.65 -5.57 -10.25
N GLN A 183 -10.53 -4.88 -10.49
CA GLN A 183 -9.81 -4.89 -11.77
C GLN A 183 -9.25 -6.28 -12.16
N CYS A 184 -9.08 -7.15 -11.17
CA CYS A 184 -8.69 -8.56 -11.38
C CYS A 184 -9.88 -9.53 -11.41
N GLY A 185 -11.13 -9.01 -11.48
CA GLY A 185 -12.34 -9.83 -11.50
C GLY A 185 -12.64 -10.56 -10.18
N GLN A 186 -12.02 -10.12 -9.07
CA GLN A 186 -12.15 -10.74 -7.75
C GLN A 186 -13.28 -10.09 -6.95
N ASN A 187 -14.19 -10.90 -6.40
CA ASN A 187 -15.16 -10.43 -5.41
C ASN A 187 -14.46 -9.99 -4.13
N THR A 188 -14.68 -8.75 -3.72
CA THR A 188 -13.98 -8.12 -2.59
C THR A 188 -14.38 -8.68 -1.23
N ILE A 189 -15.65 -9.11 -1.04
CA ILE A 189 -16.07 -9.76 0.22
C ILE A 189 -15.39 -11.13 0.36
N GLU A 190 -15.32 -11.92 -0.71
CA GLU A 190 -14.59 -13.20 -0.69
C GLU A 190 -13.11 -12.98 -0.39
N ALA A 191 -12.49 -11.99 -1.04
CA ALA A 191 -11.11 -11.62 -0.76
C ALA A 191 -10.91 -11.18 0.70
N TYR A 192 -11.81 -10.36 1.23
CA TYR A 192 -11.78 -9.94 2.62
C TYR A 192 -11.88 -11.12 3.60
N GLU A 193 -12.82 -12.04 3.39
CA GLU A 193 -12.98 -13.21 4.26
C GLU A 193 -11.72 -14.10 4.29
N MET A 194 -11.01 -14.20 3.16
CA MET A 194 -9.75 -14.93 3.09
C MET A 194 -8.59 -14.20 3.79
N LEU A 195 -8.54 -12.87 3.68
CA LEU A 195 -7.38 -12.07 4.09
C LEU A 195 -7.56 -11.33 5.41
N LYS A 196 -8.76 -11.26 5.98
CA LYS A 196 -9.08 -10.47 7.19
C LYS A 196 -8.11 -10.64 8.37
N PRO A 197 -7.50 -11.83 8.64
CA PRO A 197 -6.57 -11.96 9.76
C PRO A 197 -5.22 -11.28 9.52
N TYR A 198 -4.93 -10.90 8.27
CA TYR A 198 -3.64 -10.41 7.82
C TYR A 198 -3.63 -8.91 7.51
N ILE A 199 -4.84 -8.28 7.46
CA ILE A 199 -5.00 -6.88 7.04
C ILE A 199 -4.53 -5.95 8.15
N GLU A 200 -3.51 -5.16 7.84
CA GLU A 200 -2.97 -4.10 8.70
C GLU A 200 -3.32 -2.70 8.17
N TYR A 201 -3.54 -2.57 6.87
CA TYR A 201 -3.69 -1.32 6.15
C TYR A 201 -4.75 -1.45 5.05
N VAL A 202 -5.47 -0.38 4.75
CA VAL A 202 -6.54 -0.41 3.74
C VAL A 202 -6.39 0.78 2.80
N HIS A 203 -6.36 0.52 1.49
CA HIS A 203 -6.49 1.54 0.45
C HIS A 203 -7.96 1.71 0.09
N VAL A 204 -8.46 2.92 0.28
CA VAL A 204 -9.85 3.28 -0.03
C VAL A 204 -9.91 3.77 -1.47
N LYS A 205 -10.17 2.86 -2.37
CA LYS A 205 -10.25 3.02 -3.81
C LYS A 205 -11.38 2.14 -4.33
N ASP A 206 -12.08 2.51 -5.37
CA ASP A 206 -13.21 1.75 -5.90
C ASP A 206 -13.17 1.68 -7.41
N ALA A 207 -13.73 0.63 -7.98
CA ALA A 207 -13.79 0.44 -9.42
C ALA A 207 -15.07 -0.29 -9.84
N ARG A 208 -15.42 -0.18 -11.10
CA ARG A 208 -16.50 -0.96 -11.70
C ARG A 208 -16.00 -2.30 -12.23
N MET A 209 -16.69 -3.37 -11.92
CA MET A 209 -16.36 -4.72 -12.39
C MET A 209 -16.49 -4.86 -13.92
N ALA A 210 -17.38 -4.08 -14.53
CA ALA A 210 -17.71 -4.18 -15.96
C ALA A 210 -16.54 -3.79 -16.87
N ASP A 211 -15.73 -2.83 -16.48
CA ASP A 211 -14.66 -2.24 -17.29
C ASP A 211 -13.34 -1.97 -16.55
N GLY A 212 -13.34 -2.13 -15.22
CA GLY A 212 -12.19 -1.86 -14.37
C GLY A 212 -11.92 -0.37 -14.17
N GLU A 213 -12.84 0.53 -14.60
CA GLU A 213 -12.68 1.97 -14.41
C GLU A 213 -12.76 2.33 -12.93
N VAL A 214 -11.78 3.12 -12.46
CA VAL A 214 -11.77 3.65 -11.10
C VAL A 214 -12.84 4.74 -10.97
N VAL A 215 -13.58 4.69 -9.87
CA VAL A 215 -14.70 5.59 -9.59
C VAL A 215 -14.63 6.12 -8.16
N VAL A 216 -15.46 7.11 -7.86
CA VAL A 216 -15.56 7.64 -6.49
C VAL A 216 -15.83 6.51 -5.50
N PRO A 217 -15.04 6.36 -4.43
CA PRO A 217 -15.23 5.31 -3.43
C PRO A 217 -16.67 5.19 -2.91
N GLY A 218 -17.23 4.00 -3.01
CA GLY A 218 -18.62 3.70 -2.64
C GLY A 218 -19.62 3.77 -3.79
N THR A 219 -19.19 4.13 -5.01
CA THR A 219 -20.06 4.15 -6.21
C THR A 219 -19.76 3.02 -7.20
N GLY A 220 -18.71 2.24 -6.94
CA GLY A 220 -18.30 1.08 -7.73
C GLY A 220 -18.78 -0.24 -7.12
N ASP A 221 -18.10 -1.31 -7.51
CA ASP A 221 -18.43 -2.68 -7.15
C ASP A 221 -17.55 -3.23 -5.99
N GLY A 222 -16.69 -2.37 -5.39
CA GLY A 222 -15.76 -2.75 -4.31
C GLY A 222 -16.41 -3.13 -2.98
N GLN A 223 -17.74 -2.97 -2.83
CA GLN A 223 -18.50 -3.36 -1.64
C GLN A 223 -17.98 -2.71 -0.33
N LEU A 224 -17.45 -1.48 -0.43
CA LEU A 224 -16.74 -0.78 0.64
C LEU A 224 -17.54 -0.72 1.94
N VAL A 225 -18.83 -0.35 1.88
CA VAL A 225 -19.69 -0.20 3.07
C VAL A 225 -19.79 -1.52 3.83
N ALA A 226 -20.01 -2.63 3.13
CA ALA A 226 -20.14 -3.95 3.74
C ALA A 226 -18.82 -4.41 4.40
N ILE A 227 -17.67 -4.13 3.76
CA ILE A 227 -16.37 -4.49 4.31
C ILE A 227 -15.98 -3.56 5.47
N PHE A 228 -16.30 -2.27 5.39
CA PHE A 228 -16.10 -1.33 6.51
C PHE A 228 -16.90 -1.73 7.76
N ASP A 229 -18.15 -2.19 7.57
CA ASP A 229 -18.93 -2.74 8.69
C ASP A 229 -18.26 -3.98 9.31
N LYS A 230 -17.69 -4.85 8.50
CA LYS A 230 -16.94 -6.03 8.99
C LYS A 230 -15.64 -5.66 9.70
N LEU A 231 -14.88 -4.70 9.17
CA LEU A 231 -13.67 -4.16 9.80
C LEU A 231 -13.99 -3.51 11.17
N ASP A 232 -15.07 -2.71 11.25
CA ASP A 232 -15.52 -2.10 12.51
C ASP A 232 -15.93 -3.16 13.55
N GLN A 233 -16.67 -4.18 13.12
CA GLN A 233 -17.07 -5.31 13.97
C GLN A 233 -15.88 -6.14 14.47
N SER A 234 -14.82 -6.26 13.65
CA SER A 234 -13.58 -6.96 14.05
C SER A 234 -12.69 -6.13 14.99
N GLY A 235 -13.04 -4.85 15.20
CA GLY A 235 -12.23 -3.94 16.00
C GLY A 235 -10.96 -3.43 15.30
N TYR A 236 -10.96 -3.38 13.96
CA TYR A 236 -9.84 -2.86 13.17
C TYR A 236 -9.43 -1.45 13.63
N LYS A 237 -8.12 -1.20 13.71
CA LYS A 237 -7.51 0.06 14.16
C LYS A 237 -6.45 0.60 13.22
N GLY A 238 -6.20 -0.09 12.11
CA GLY A 238 -5.23 0.32 11.10
C GLY A 238 -5.66 1.55 10.31
N TYR A 239 -4.83 1.98 9.37
CA TYR A 239 -5.08 3.13 8.54
C TYR A 239 -6.09 2.86 7.44
N LEU A 240 -6.86 3.90 7.10
CA LEU A 240 -7.66 4.00 5.89
C LEU A 240 -7.01 5.05 4.99
N SER A 241 -6.30 4.63 3.96
CA SER A 241 -5.58 5.53 3.05
C SER A 241 -6.39 5.76 1.78
N LEU A 242 -6.73 7.01 1.50
CA LEU A 242 -7.47 7.39 0.30
C LEU A 242 -6.54 7.35 -0.91
N GLU A 243 -6.92 6.62 -1.94
CA GLU A 243 -6.22 6.52 -3.24
C GLU A 243 -7.24 6.59 -4.39
N PRO A 244 -7.94 7.72 -4.58
CA PRO A 244 -9.08 7.78 -5.47
C PRO A 244 -8.78 7.64 -6.96
N HIS A 245 -7.61 8.01 -7.44
CA HIS A 245 -7.20 7.97 -8.86
C HIS A 245 -8.24 8.60 -9.82
N LEU A 246 -8.79 9.79 -9.47
CA LEU A 246 -9.86 10.50 -10.17
C LEU A 246 -9.33 11.66 -11.02
#